data_9455650f9fe4e1618a05f12c12d7c4c0
#
_entry.id   9455650f9fe4e1618a05f12c12d7c4c0
#
_cell.length_a   1.000
_cell.length_b   1.000
_cell.length_c   1.000
_cell.angle_alpha   90.00
_cell.angle_beta   90.00
_cell.angle_gamma   90.00
#
_symmetry.space_group_name_H-M   'P 1'
#
loop_
_entity.id
_entity.type
_entity.pdbx_description
1 polymer ?
#
loop_
_entity_poly.entity_id
_entity_poly.type
_entity_poly.pdbx_seq_one_letter_code
_entity_poly.pdbx_strand_id
1 'polypeptide(L)'
;MIQQARRVAAGLLCALLFLFCPTTLAGCGKVSAPASASAVLSAVCADPDVTGRDVPDTCAIYTRTADTESADYLSDTLFSALFGEAARGLLSGSDPAPAAINDAAVCISVSPTPFEIAVLRLSDVRGTATAAGICRTRLDAVQNAWRGTEQEAVANAGAVTVEGSYVLLVIAPNPERVLRAARAAIRAGGS
;
A
#
# COMPACT_ATOMS: atom_id res chain seq x y z
N MET A 1 -13.67 -53.67 -50.82
CA MET A 1 -12.38 -52.93 -50.54
C MET A 1 -12.55 -51.45 -50.20
N ILE A 2 -13.63 -50.76 -50.59
CA ILE A 2 -13.80 -49.32 -50.40
C ILE A 2 -14.18 -48.96 -48.91
N GLN A 3 -14.82 -49.87 -48.19
CA GLN A 3 -15.25 -49.61 -46.80
C GLN A 3 -14.11 -49.66 -45.75
N GLN A 4 -13.03 -50.43 -46.02
CA GLN A 4 -11.88 -50.49 -45.09
C GLN A 4 -11.01 -49.23 -45.17
N ALA A 5 -10.89 -48.64 -46.33
CA ALA A 5 -10.10 -47.39 -46.53
C ALA A 5 -10.72 -46.20 -45.79
N ARG A 6 -12.09 -46.14 -45.67
CA ARG A 6 -12.74 -45.05 -44.95
C ARG A 6 -12.60 -45.13 -43.43
N ARG A 7 -12.46 -46.33 -42.84
CA ARG A 7 -12.25 -46.49 -41.39
C ARG A 7 -10.81 -46.13 -40.95
N VAL A 8 -9.83 -46.38 -41.81
CA VAL A 8 -8.44 -46.02 -41.53
C VAL A 8 -8.23 -44.50 -41.62
N ALA A 9 -8.87 -43.84 -42.60
CA ALA A 9 -8.78 -42.40 -42.74
C ALA A 9 -9.46 -41.64 -41.58
N ALA A 10 -10.59 -42.15 -41.06
CA ALA A 10 -11.26 -41.51 -39.91
C ALA A 10 -10.44 -41.66 -38.60
N GLY A 11 -9.78 -42.82 -38.41
CA GLY A 11 -8.91 -43.03 -37.25
C GLY A 11 -7.65 -42.14 -37.23
N LEU A 12 -7.09 -41.91 -38.43
CA LEU A 12 -5.88 -41.06 -38.54
C LEU A 12 -6.22 -39.58 -38.34
N LEU A 13 -7.41 -39.15 -38.76
CA LEU A 13 -7.83 -37.75 -38.58
C LEU A 13 -8.10 -37.41 -37.11
N CYS A 14 -8.69 -38.36 -36.33
CA CYS A 14 -8.87 -38.17 -34.90
C CYS A 14 -7.56 -38.17 -34.11
N ALA A 15 -6.55 -38.97 -34.53
CA ALA A 15 -5.25 -38.99 -33.86
C ALA A 15 -4.44 -37.68 -34.10
N LEU A 16 -4.62 -37.05 -35.26
CA LEU A 16 -3.96 -35.76 -35.57
C LEU A 16 -4.58 -34.57 -34.85
N LEU A 17 -5.88 -34.65 -34.48
CA LEU A 17 -6.56 -33.58 -33.74
C LEU A 17 -6.18 -33.57 -32.26
N PHE A 18 -5.68 -34.66 -31.69
CA PHE A 18 -5.18 -34.71 -30.32
C PHE A 18 -3.72 -34.20 -30.16
N LEU A 19 -2.95 -34.06 -31.24
CA LEU A 19 -1.58 -33.57 -31.19
C LEU A 19 -1.47 -32.03 -31.25
N PHE A 20 -2.57 -31.33 -31.54
CA PHE A 20 -2.62 -29.87 -31.56
C PHE A 20 -3.50 -29.27 -30.46
N CYS A 21 -3.75 -30.00 -29.35
CA CYS A 21 -4.20 -29.33 -28.16
C CYS A 21 -3.00 -28.57 -27.60
N PRO A 22 -2.92 -27.23 -27.74
CA PRO A 22 -1.97 -26.49 -26.96
C PRO A 22 -2.40 -26.74 -25.52
N THR A 23 -1.60 -27.49 -24.76
CA THR A 23 -1.65 -27.45 -23.33
C THR A 23 -1.38 -25.99 -22.96
N THR A 24 -2.42 -25.17 -22.93
CA THR A 24 -2.42 -23.98 -22.11
C THR A 24 -2.26 -24.54 -20.70
N LEU A 25 -0.98 -24.75 -20.33
CA LEU A 25 -0.59 -24.69 -18.95
C LEU A 25 -1.15 -23.35 -18.48
N ALA A 26 -2.35 -23.38 -17.89
CA ALA A 26 -2.81 -22.32 -17.04
C ALA A 26 -1.66 -22.17 -16.04
N GLY A 27 -0.75 -21.23 -16.34
CA GLY A 27 0.23 -20.81 -15.39
C GLY A 27 -0.58 -20.43 -14.16
N CYS A 28 -0.49 -21.22 -13.08
CA CYS A 28 -0.81 -20.71 -11.76
C CYS A 28 -0.02 -19.41 -11.67
N GLY A 29 -0.64 -18.29 -12.00
CA GLY A 29 -0.10 -16.99 -11.73
C GLY A 29 0.24 -17.04 -10.25
N LYS A 30 1.51 -16.96 -9.91
CA LYS A 30 1.92 -16.79 -8.51
C LYS A 30 1.15 -15.59 -8.05
N VAL A 31 0.18 -15.79 -7.16
CA VAL A 31 -0.48 -14.68 -6.48
C VAL A 31 0.66 -13.98 -5.75
N SER A 32 1.10 -12.87 -6.32
CA SER A 32 2.16 -12.08 -5.71
C SER A 32 1.66 -11.61 -4.35
N ALA A 33 2.49 -11.74 -3.33
CA ALA A 33 2.12 -11.24 -2.01
C ALA A 33 1.90 -9.72 -2.10
N PRO A 34 0.87 -9.18 -1.45
CA PRO A 34 0.62 -7.74 -1.46
C PRO A 34 1.86 -6.98 -0.97
N ALA A 35 2.19 -5.86 -1.59
CA ALA A 35 3.34 -5.04 -1.25
C ALA A 35 3.36 -4.70 0.25
N SER A 36 4.54 -4.69 0.88
CA SER A 36 4.65 -4.19 2.26
C SER A 36 4.42 -2.67 2.29
N ALA A 37 3.97 -2.15 3.44
CA ALA A 37 3.80 -0.71 3.63
C ALA A 37 5.12 0.04 3.40
N SER A 38 6.23 -0.53 3.87
CA SER A 38 7.58 0.01 3.65
C SER A 38 7.98 0.02 2.17
N ALA A 39 7.65 -1.03 1.41
CA ALA A 39 7.92 -1.08 -0.03
C ALA A 39 7.12 -0.02 -0.80
N VAL A 40 5.83 0.16 -0.46
CA VAL A 40 5.00 1.21 -1.05
C VAL A 40 5.58 2.59 -0.75
N LEU A 41 5.90 2.87 0.52
CA LEU A 41 6.48 4.15 0.93
C LEU A 41 7.83 4.41 0.24
N SER A 42 8.71 3.41 0.19
CA SER A 42 10.01 3.53 -0.48
C SER A 42 9.85 3.82 -1.97
N ALA A 43 8.89 3.16 -2.65
CA ALA A 43 8.60 3.43 -4.05
C ALA A 43 8.08 4.86 -4.28
N VAL A 44 7.25 5.38 -3.38
CA VAL A 44 6.78 6.78 -3.43
C VAL A 44 7.95 7.75 -3.26
N CYS A 45 8.80 7.52 -2.26
CA CYS A 45 9.96 8.39 -2.01
C CYS A 45 11.02 8.33 -3.12
N ALA A 46 11.07 7.23 -3.89
CA ALA A 46 11.99 7.07 -5.03
C ALA A 46 11.39 7.55 -6.36
N ASP A 47 10.10 7.86 -6.42
CA ASP A 47 9.42 8.29 -7.65
C ASP A 47 9.95 9.68 -8.06
N PRO A 48 10.55 9.83 -9.27
CA PRO A 48 11.16 11.09 -9.71
C PRO A 48 10.14 12.23 -9.89
N ASP A 49 8.86 11.91 -10.06
CA ASP A 49 7.80 12.92 -10.15
C ASP A 49 7.42 13.48 -8.77
N VAL A 50 7.74 12.76 -7.69
CA VAL A 50 7.39 13.09 -6.30
C VAL A 50 8.59 13.65 -5.54
N THR A 51 9.76 13.02 -5.68
CA THR A 51 11.01 13.37 -4.97
C THR A 51 11.44 14.80 -5.30
N GLY A 52 11.85 15.55 -4.27
CA GLY A 52 12.32 16.95 -4.39
C GLY A 52 11.21 17.97 -4.72
N ARG A 53 9.96 17.51 -4.90
CA ARG A 53 8.81 18.39 -5.16
C ARG A 53 7.75 18.29 -4.07
N ASP A 54 7.37 17.07 -3.74
CA ASP A 54 6.31 16.78 -2.77
C ASP A 54 6.85 16.08 -1.53
N VAL A 55 8.01 15.39 -1.63
CA VAL A 55 8.74 14.79 -0.52
C VAL A 55 9.96 15.65 -0.21
N PRO A 56 10.10 16.16 1.01
CA PRO A 56 11.30 16.91 1.44
C PRO A 56 12.56 16.04 1.38
N ASP A 57 13.71 16.66 1.12
CA ASP A 57 15.01 15.97 1.09
C ASP A 57 15.39 15.36 2.45
N THR A 58 14.83 15.89 3.55
CA THR A 58 15.10 15.46 4.92
C THR A 58 13.83 14.96 5.58
N CYS A 59 13.67 13.63 5.58
CA CYS A 59 12.54 12.96 6.23
C CYS A 59 13.04 11.86 7.17
N ALA A 60 12.31 11.66 8.27
CA ALA A 60 12.41 10.46 9.09
C ALA A 60 11.40 9.44 8.58
N ILE A 61 11.87 8.21 8.35
CA ILE A 61 11.03 7.09 7.91
C ILE A 61 10.99 6.07 9.04
N TYR A 62 9.80 5.73 9.49
CA TYR A 62 9.56 4.72 10.50
C TYR A 62 8.78 3.57 9.89
N THR A 63 9.21 2.32 10.13
CA THR A 63 8.54 1.14 9.58
C THR A 63 8.33 0.07 10.65
N ARG A 64 7.24 -0.67 10.53
CA ARG A 64 6.96 -1.83 11.40
C ARG A 64 7.89 -3.01 11.10
N THR A 65 8.48 -3.06 9.91
CA THR A 65 9.40 -4.11 9.46
C THR A 65 10.87 -3.83 9.82
N ALA A 66 11.20 -2.66 10.38
CA ALA A 66 12.53 -2.39 10.90
C ALA A 66 12.83 -3.28 12.12
N ASP A 67 14.12 -3.44 12.42
CA ASP A 67 14.54 -4.08 13.67
C ASP A 67 13.96 -3.31 14.87
N THR A 68 13.43 -4.03 15.85
CA THR A 68 12.80 -3.44 17.04
C THR A 68 13.76 -2.58 17.87
N GLU A 69 15.06 -2.82 17.76
CA GLU A 69 16.11 -2.02 18.39
C GLU A 69 16.54 -0.81 17.54
N SER A 70 16.05 -0.71 16.30
CA SER A 70 16.36 0.41 15.42
C SER A 70 15.62 1.67 15.83
N ALA A 71 16.26 2.82 15.66
CA ALA A 71 15.64 4.13 15.81
C ALA A 71 14.48 4.35 14.79
N ASP A 72 14.49 3.61 13.68
CA ASP A 72 13.49 3.69 12.63
C ASP A 72 12.31 2.72 12.83
N TYR A 73 12.29 2.01 13.99
CA TYR A 73 11.20 1.10 14.30
C TYR A 73 9.93 1.86 14.68
N LEU A 74 8.84 1.59 13.95
CA LEU A 74 7.52 2.12 14.28
C LEU A 74 6.88 1.29 15.40
N SER A 75 7.19 1.66 16.64
CA SER A 75 6.61 1.04 17.84
C SER A 75 5.15 1.44 18.04
N ASP A 76 4.40 0.66 18.84
CA ASP A 76 3.02 1.02 19.24
C ASP A 76 2.97 2.36 19.99
N THR A 77 4.02 2.66 20.78
CA THR A 77 4.14 3.94 21.48
C THR A 77 4.30 5.10 20.51
N LEU A 78 5.20 4.98 19.52
CA LEU A 78 5.40 6.01 18.51
C LEU A 78 4.14 6.17 17.65
N PHE A 79 3.52 5.05 17.24
CA PHE A 79 2.30 5.08 16.44
C PHE A 79 1.15 5.78 17.19
N SER A 80 0.94 5.44 18.47
CA SER A 80 -0.08 6.12 19.28
C SER A 80 0.24 7.58 19.58
N ALA A 81 1.52 7.94 19.67
CA ALA A 81 1.93 9.35 19.80
C ALA A 81 1.61 10.16 18.53
N LEU A 82 1.75 9.56 17.34
CA LEU A 82 1.45 10.19 16.06
C LEU A 82 -0.06 10.24 15.80
N PHE A 83 -0.76 9.12 15.98
CA PHE A 83 -2.16 8.93 15.55
C PHE A 83 -3.18 9.01 16.68
N GLY A 84 -2.72 9.27 17.90
CA GLY A 84 -3.57 9.42 19.08
C GLY A 84 -3.90 8.10 19.80
N GLU A 85 -4.50 8.20 20.98
CA GLU A 85 -4.81 7.03 21.84
C GLU A 85 -5.71 6.00 21.17
N ALA A 86 -6.60 6.41 20.26
CA ALA A 86 -7.46 5.50 19.51
C ALA A 86 -6.67 4.55 18.57
N ALA A 87 -5.40 4.87 18.28
CA ALA A 87 -4.49 4.03 17.50
C ALA A 87 -3.74 2.99 18.35
N ARG A 88 -3.80 3.12 19.70
CA ARG A 88 -3.09 2.22 20.61
C ARG A 88 -3.54 0.78 20.42
N GLY A 89 -2.58 -0.11 20.30
CA GLY A 89 -2.81 -1.55 20.16
C GLY A 89 -3.22 -2.01 18.75
N LEU A 90 -3.44 -1.11 17.80
CA LEU A 90 -3.79 -1.49 16.42
C LEU A 90 -2.63 -2.11 15.65
N LEU A 91 -1.37 -1.74 15.99
CA LEU A 91 -0.17 -2.37 15.42
C LEU A 91 0.16 -3.71 16.08
N SER A 92 -0.36 -3.97 17.25
CA SER A 92 0.06 -5.10 18.09
C SER A 92 -0.58 -6.39 17.66
N GLY A 93 -0.86 -6.74 16.52
CA GLY A 93 -1.22 -8.06 15.96
C GLY A 93 -1.62 -9.24 16.89
N SER A 94 -1.73 -8.98 18.20
CA SER A 94 -2.02 -9.94 19.26
C SER A 94 -3.51 -10.23 19.45
N ASP A 95 -4.37 -9.44 18.83
CA ASP A 95 -5.82 -9.67 18.87
C ASP A 95 -6.36 -9.73 17.44
N PRO A 96 -7.20 -10.72 17.07
CA PRO A 96 -7.77 -10.84 15.72
C PRO A 96 -8.85 -9.77 15.46
N ALA A 97 -8.65 -8.56 15.96
CA ALA A 97 -9.55 -7.45 15.69
C ALA A 97 -9.53 -7.12 14.19
N PRO A 98 -10.68 -6.92 13.55
CA PRO A 98 -10.76 -6.62 12.11
C PRO A 98 -10.02 -5.34 11.72
N ALA A 99 -9.68 -4.48 12.68
CA ALA A 99 -8.91 -3.25 12.47
C ALA A 99 -7.40 -3.43 12.67
N ALA A 100 -6.89 -4.66 12.87
CA ALA A 100 -5.47 -4.88 13.08
C ALA A 100 -4.65 -4.43 11.86
N ILE A 101 -3.67 -3.57 12.11
CA ILE A 101 -2.70 -3.10 11.13
C ILE A 101 -1.52 -4.06 11.19
N ASN A 102 -1.35 -4.88 10.15
CA ASN A 102 -0.24 -5.87 10.11
C ASN A 102 1.07 -5.25 9.70
N ASP A 103 1.03 -4.14 8.99
CA ASP A 103 2.22 -3.50 8.48
C ASP A 103 1.96 -2.00 8.32
N ALA A 104 2.93 -1.19 8.70
CA ALA A 104 2.82 0.25 8.65
C ALA A 104 4.17 0.89 8.34
N ALA A 105 4.14 1.97 7.58
CA ALA A 105 5.29 2.82 7.32
C ALA A 105 4.84 4.28 7.34
N VAL A 106 5.63 5.13 7.98
CA VAL A 106 5.36 6.57 8.11
C VAL A 106 6.61 7.34 7.74
N CYS A 107 6.45 8.36 6.90
CA CYS A 107 7.47 9.33 6.56
C CYS A 107 7.03 10.70 7.03
N ILE A 108 7.82 11.35 7.87
CA ILE A 108 7.54 12.69 8.38
C ILE A 108 8.73 13.60 8.12
N SER A 109 8.48 14.89 7.87
CA SER A 109 9.55 15.87 7.76
C SER A 109 10.28 16.06 9.09
N VAL A 110 11.60 16.14 9.05
CA VAL A 110 12.42 16.59 10.21
C VAL A 110 12.52 18.12 10.28
N SER A 111 12.12 18.80 9.22
CA SER A 111 12.00 20.26 9.17
C SER A 111 10.60 20.67 9.63
N PRO A 112 10.38 21.92 10.08
CA PRO A 112 9.07 22.39 10.52
C PRO A 112 8.11 22.60 9.33
N THR A 113 7.62 21.52 8.76
CA THR A 113 6.60 21.47 7.70
C THR A 113 5.53 20.45 8.07
N PRO A 114 4.28 20.58 7.58
CA PRO A 114 3.22 19.64 7.86
C PRO A 114 3.36 18.32 7.10
N PHE A 115 4.43 18.12 6.33
CA PHE A 115 4.61 16.95 5.47
C PHE A 115 4.56 15.65 6.26
N GLU A 116 3.69 14.75 5.81
CA GLU A 116 3.52 13.40 6.34
C GLU A 116 2.97 12.46 5.27
N ILE A 117 3.54 11.27 5.16
CA ILE A 117 2.98 10.15 4.39
C ILE A 117 2.89 8.97 5.33
N ALA A 118 1.69 8.39 5.51
CA ALA A 118 1.52 7.14 6.21
C ALA A 118 0.87 6.11 5.28
N VAL A 119 1.43 4.91 5.27
CA VAL A 119 0.92 3.73 4.59
C VAL A 119 0.60 2.69 5.66
N LEU A 120 -0.67 2.38 5.82
CA LEU A 120 -1.15 1.36 6.75
C LEU A 120 -1.73 0.21 5.94
N ARG A 121 -1.22 -1.02 6.14
CA ARG A 121 -1.76 -2.22 5.52
C ARG A 121 -2.46 -3.08 6.58
N LEU A 122 -3.72 -3.38 6.34
CA LEU A 122 -4.55 -4.15 7.24
C LEU A 122 -4.61 -5.62 6.84
N SER A 123 -4.87 -6.50 7.82
CA SER A 123 -5.16 -7.91 7.59
C SER A 123 -6.50 -8.13 6.89
N ASP A 124 -7.46 -7.24 7.15
CA ASP A 124 -8.83 -7.35 6.66
C ASP A 124 -9.32 -5.98 6.18
N VAL A 125 -9.90 -5.95 4.99
CA VAL A 125 -10.51 -4.76 4.41
C VAL A 125 -11.62 -4.16 5.27
N ARG A 126 -12.27 -4.96 6.12
CA ARG A 126 -13.29 -4.49 7.06
C ARG A 126 -12.77 -3.49 8.10
N GLY A 127 -11.48 -3.55 8.40
CA GLY A 127 -10.81 -2.63 9.32
C GLY A 127 -10.46 -1.28 8.73
N THR A 128 -10.51 -1.13 7.40
CA THR A 128 -10.05 0.09 6.71
C THR A 128 -10.81 1.34 7.11
N ALA A 129 -12.10 1.22 7.40
CA ALA A 129 -12.91 2.36 7.86
C ALA A 129 -12.41 2.92 9.19
N THR A 130 -12.06 2.05 10.15
CA THR A 130 -11.49 2.43 11.45
C THR A 130 -10.12 3.07 11.28
N ALA A 131 -9.22 2.44 10.53
CA ALA A 131 -7.89 2.97 10.26
C ALA A 131 -7.95 4.33 9.52
N ALA A 132 -8.85 4.47 8.54
CA ALA A 132 -9.09 5.75 7.87
C ALA A 132 -9.64 6.82 8.80
N GLY A 133 -10.48 6.45 9.78
CA GLY A 133 -10.95 7.36 10.84
C GLY A 133 -9.79 7.92 11.66
N ILE A 134 -8.86 7.06 12.07
CA ILE A 134 -7.65 7.47 12.80
C ILE A 134 -6.77 8.39 11.97
N CYS A 135 -6.56 8.06 10.68
CA CYS A 135 -5.81 8.93 9.76
C CYS A 135 -6.48 10.30 9.57
N ARG A 136 -7.81 10.37 9.52
CA ARG A 136 -8.54 11.66 9.45
C ARG A 136 -8.37 12.47 10.73
N THR A 137 -8.46 11.84 11.90
CA THR A 137 -8.19 12.52 13.18
C THR A 137 -6.76 13.08 13.21
N ARG A 138 -5.78 12.34 12.70
CA ARG A 138 -4.40 12.84 12.54
C ARG A 138 -4.34 14.03 11.60
N LEU A 139 -4.97 13.93 10.43
CA LEU A 139 -5.02 15.03 9.45
C LEU A 139 -5.62 16.30 10.06
N ASP A 140 -6.76 16.17 10.75
CA ASP A 140 -7.43 17.30 11.43
C ASP A 140 -6.50 17.94 12.48
N ALA A 141 -5.76 17.13 13.24
CA ALA A 141 -4.79 17.63 14.22
C ALA A 141 -3.65 18.42 13.55
N VAL A 142 -3.12 17.93 12.43
CA VAL A 142 -2.08 18.63 11.65
C VAL A 142 -2.64 19.94 11.07
N GLN A 143 -3.82 19.92 10.45
CA GLN A 143 -4.47 21.10 9.90
C GLN A 143 -4.68 22.18 10.97
N ASN A 144 -5.13 21.78 12.17
CA ASN A 144 -5.31 22.68 13.28
C ASN A 144 -3.97 23.26 13.78
N ALA A 145 -2.91 22.45 13.84
CA ALA A 145 -1.59 22.89 14.30
C ALA A 145 -0.94 23.90 13.34
N TRP A 146 -1.23 23.82 12.05
CA TRP A 146 -0.64 24.68 11.01
C TRP A 146 -1.53 25.85 10.58
N ARG A 147 -2.70 26.00 11.21
CA ARG A 147 -3.64 27.08 10.91
C ARG A 147 -2.98 28.46 11.15
N GLY A 148 -3.15 29.37 10.19
CA GLY A 148 -2.60 30.72 10.24
C GLY A 148 -1.10 30.81 9.96
N THR A 149 -0.46 29.71 9.56
CA THR A 149 0.95 29.70 9.14
C THR A 149 1.10 29.74 7.63
N GLU A 150 2.31 29.99 7.12
CA GLU A 150 2.62 29.93 5.69
C GLU A 150 2.40 28.53 5.09
N GLN A 151 2.40 27.49 5.92
CA GLN A 151 2.24 26.09 5.53
C GLN A 151 0.79 25.58 5.63
N GLU A 152 -0.15 26.44 6.02
CA GLU A 152 -1.58 26.08 6.15
C GLU A 152 -2.14 25.46 4.87
N ALA A 153 -1.79 26.00 3.72
CA ALA A 153 -2.27 25.50 2.43
C ALA A 153 -1.82 24.03 2.18
N VAL A 154 -0.60 23.68 2.57
CA VAL A 154 -0.06 22.31 2.46
C VAL A 154 -0.81 21.38 3.43
N ALA A 155 -1.00 21.80 4.68
CA ALA A 155 -1.76 21.02 5.65
C ALA A 155 -3.20 20.76 5.19
N ASN A 156 -3.86 21.81 4.66
CA ASN A 156 -5.25 21.71 4.18
C ASN A 156 -5.41 20.90 2.89
N ALA A 157 -4.34 20.74 2.08
CA ALA A 157 -4.34 19.88 0.91
C ALA A 157 -4.29 18.38 1.26
N GLY A 158 -3.98 18.04 2.52
CA GLY A 158 -3.86 16.66 2.97
C GLY A 158 -5.07 15.80 2.64
N ALA A 159 -4.83 14.51 2.36
CA ALA A 159 -5.85 13.56 1.97
C ALA A 159 -5.69 12.21 2.67
N VAL A 160 -6.83 11.55 2.93
CA VAL A 160 -6.90 10.16 3.39
C VAL A 160 -7.66 9.35 2.36
N THR A 161 -7.07 8.25 1.88
CA THR A 161 -7.70 7.35 0.91
C THR A 161 -7.56 5.88 1.32
N VAL A 162 -8.43 5.04 0.79
CA VAL A 162 -8.43 3.59 0.99
C VAL A 162 -8.25 2.92 -0.38
N GLU A 163 -7.27 2.03 -0.47
CA GLU A 163 -6.94 1.26 -1.67
C GLU A 163 -6.86 -0.24 -1.29
N GLY A 164 -7.97 -0.97 -1.48
CA GLY A 164 -8.05 -2.35 -1.03
C GLY A 164 -7.86 -2.47 0.49
N SER A 165 -6.83 -3.18 0.94
CA SER A 165 -6.45 -3.32 2.35
C SER A 165 -5.50 -2.24 2.86
N TYR A 166 -5.20 -1.22 2.05
CA TYR A 166 -4.34 -0.11 2.46
C TYR A 166 -5.14 1.13 2.81
N VAL A 167 -4.67 1.83 3.83
CA VAL A 167 -5.09 3.20 4.15
C VAL A 167 -3.88 4.11 3.99
N LEU A 168 -4.05 5.17 3.24
CA LEU A 168 -3.01 6.15 2.95
C LEU A 168 -3.42 7.49 3.53
N LEU A 169 -2.55 8.08 4.35
CA LEU A 169 -2.59 9.49 4.73
C LEU A 169 -1.46 10.18 3.98
N VAL A 170 -1.76 11.27 3.29
CA VAL A 170 -0.78 12.07 2.57
C VAL A 170 -1.01 13.54 2.87
N ILE A 171 0.00 14.21 3.43
CA ILE A 171 0.05 15.65 3.62
C ILE A 171 1.30 16.14 2.88
N ALA A 172 1.10 16.76 1.72
CA ALA A 172 2.16 17.17 0.81
C ALA A 172 1.66 18.35 -0.05
N PRO A 173 2.55 19.10 -0.72
CA PRO A 173 2.15 20.17 -1.64
C PRO A 173 1.20 19.70 -2.75
N ASN A 174 1.39 18.48 -3.26
CA ASN A 174 0.48 17.86 -4.23
C ASN A 174 0.17 16.42 -3.83
N PRO A 175 -0.82 16.21 -2.92
CA PRO A 175 -1.14 14.88 -2.40
C PRO A 175 -1.62 13.92 -3.51
N GLU A 176 -2.29 14.41 -4.55
CA GLU A 176 -2.76 13.56 -5.65
C GLU A 176 -1.60 12.94 -6.45
N ARG A 177 -0.46 13.61 -6.57
CA ARG A 177 0.73 13.08 -7.21
C ARG A 177 1.31 11.94 -6.37
N VAL A 178 1.45 12.15 -5.07
CA VAL A 178 1.90 11.15 -4.11
C VAL A 178 0.97 9.93 -4.10
N LEU A 179 -0.34 10.16 -4.08
CA LEU A 179 -1.35 9.08 -4.11
C LEU A 179 -1.28 8.26 -5.42
N ARG A 180 -1.01 8.90 -6.57
CA ARG A 180 -0.82 8.15 -7.83
C ARG A 180 0.39 7.23 -7.75
N ALA A 181 1.53 7.69 -7.24
CA ALA A 181 2.72 6.88 -7.05
C ALA A 181 2.45 5.71 -6.09
N ALA A 182 1.78 5.96 -4.96
CA ALA A 182 1.41 4.92 -4.00
C ALA A 182 0.49 3.86 -4.62
N ARG A 183 -0.54 4.27 -5.37
CA ARG A 183 -1.44 3.35 -6.09
C ARG A 183 -0.70 2.51 -7.13
N ALA A 184 0.27 3.09 -7.82
CA ALA A 184 1.10 2.36 -8.78
C ALA A 184 1.95 1.29 -8.07
N ALA A 185 2.59 1.63 -6.94
CA ALA A 185 3.37 0.72 -6.14
C ALA A 185 2.53 -0.42 -5.55
N ILE A 186 1.33 -0.13 -5.04
CA ILE A 186 0.39 -1.14 -4.52
C ILE A 186 0.01 -2.14 -5.62
N ARG A 187 -0.33 -1.66 -6.82
CA ARG A 187 -0.69 -2.52 -7.96
C ARG A 187 0.48 -3.37 -8.43
N ALA A 188 1.68 -2.81 -8.48
CA ALA A 188 2.89 -3.54 -8.91
C ALA A 188 3.26 -4.68 -7.95
N GLY A 189 3.01 -4.52 -6.65
CA GLY A 189 3.25 -5.57 -5.66
C GLY A 189 2.18 -6.67 -5.64
N GLY A 190 1.02 -6.46 -6.26
CA GLY A 190 -0.08 -7.43 -6.35
C GLY A 190 -0.15 -8.20 -7.67
N SER A 191 0.84 -8.04 -8.56
CA SER A 191 0.91 -8.64 -9.90
C SER A 191 1.63 -9.97 -9.93
#